data_9d31c3b976ecf7ad4a12a6e344b6160e
#
_entry.id   9d31c3b976ecf7ad4a12a6e344b6160e
#
_cell.length_a   1.000
_cell.length_b   1.000
_cell.length_c   1.000
_cell.angle_alpha   90.00
_cell.angle_beta   90.00
_cell.angle_gamma   90.00
#
_symmetry.space_group_name_H-M   'P 1'
#
loop_
_entity.id
_entity.type
_entity.pdbx_description
1 polymer ?
#
loop_
_entity_poly.entity_id
_entity_poly.type
_entity_poly.pdbx_seq_one_letter_code
_entity_poly.pdbx_strand_id
1 'polypeptide(L)'
;MTKGVTVSLWRVASDTPLWMADDMAGKGAAQRGARWNHAGEHVTYAATSISLAAWETRAHFGKGAKLPWNRFLVRIDVPDEVWATRETMLRPPPVGWDAIPECLVSRAAGSKWLAAGSTALLAVPSVIVNEEDNILINPAHADAQHITATKLRRFVYDPRV
;
A
#
# COMPACT_ATOMS: atom_id res chain seq x y z
N MET A 1 -31.40 -0.68 -1.68
CA MET A 1 -30.11 -0.05 -1.97
C MET A 1 -29.26 -1.06 -2.72
N THR A 2 -28.95 -0.78 -3.95
CA THR A 2 -27.92 -1.52 -4.67
C THR A 2 -26.58 -1.29 -3.98
N LYS A 3 -25.94 -2.34 -3.49
CA LYS A 3 -24.52 -2.26 -3.10
C LYS A 3 -23.78 -1.73 -4.32
N GLY A 4 -23.20 -0.56 -4.20
CA GLY A 4 -22.36 -0.01 -5.27
C GLY A 4 -21.24 -1.01 -5.62
N VAL A 5 -20.80 -1.02 -6.87
CA VAL A 5 -19.66 -1.83 -7.31
C VAL A 5 -18.42 -1.33 -6.59
N THR A 6 -17.60 -2.24 -6.10
CA THR A 6 -16.32 -1.93 -5.44
C THR A 6 -15.17 -2.63 -6.10
N VAL A 7 -14.00 -2.00 -6.07
CA VAL A 7 -12.73 -2.62 -6.42
C VAL A 7 -12.07 -3.11 -5.15
N SER A 8 -11.63 -4.37 -5.13
CA SER A 8 -10.91 -4.92 -3.99
C SER A 8 -9.40 -4.75 -4.18
N LEU A 9 -8.79 -4.13 -3.21
CA LEU A 9 -7.34 -4.08 -3.05
C LEU A 9 -6.93 -4.95 -1.87
N TRP A 10 -5.65 -5.26 -1.79
CA TRP A 10 -5.14 -6.24 -0.84
C TRP A 10 -3.90 -5.73 -0.12
N ARG A 11 -3.80 -6.14 1.12
CA ARG A 11 -2.63 -5.83 1.93
C ARG A 11 -2.39 -6.94 2.94
N VAL A 12 -1.13 -7.23 3.21
CA VAL A 12 -0.72 -8.06 4.33
C VAL A 12 -0.14 -7.13 5.39
N ALA A 13 -0.81 -7.02 6.51
CA ALA A 13 -0.47 -6.04 7.54
C ALA A 13 -0.40 -6.67 8.92
N SER A 14 0.22 -5.98 9.87
CA SER A 14 0.43 -6.47 11.22
C SER A 14 -0.55 -5.89 12.22
N ASP A 15 -0.97 -6.73 13.17
CA ASP A 15 -1.44 -6.24 14.45
C ASP A 15 -0.23 -5.88 15.33
N THR A 16 -0.26 -4.71 15.91
CA THR A 16 0.77 -4.21 16.82
C THR A 16 0.12 -3.58 18.06
N PRO A 17 0.88 -3.26 19.11
CA PRO A 17 0.33 -2.51 20.23
C PRO A 17 -0.21 -1.10 19.88
N LEU A 18 0.23 -0.55 18.74
CA LEU A 18 -0.11 0.81 18.31
C LEU A 18 -1.24 0.88 17.28
N TRP A 19 -1.46 -0.18 16.51
CA TRP A 19 -2.53 -0.27 15.51
C TRP A 19 -2.85 -1.71 15.15
N MET A 20 -4.06 -1.93 14.64
CA MET A 20 -4.49 -3.21 14.08
C MET A 20 -4.19 -3.30 12.58
N ALA A 21 -4.18 -4.51 12.03
CA ALA A 21 -3.87 -4.76 10.62
C ALA A 21 -4.83 -4.06 9.65
N ASP A 22 -6.07 -3.85 10.04
CA ASP A 22 -7.11 -3.17 9.26
C ASP A 22 -7.16 -1.64 9.48
N ASP A 23 -6.21 -1.07 10.24
CA ASP A 23 -6.08 0.37 10.39
C ASP A 23 -5.67 1.01 9.05
N MET A 24 -6.43 2.01 8.61
CA MET A 24 -6.21 2.72 7.35
C MET A 24 -5.58 4.11 7.53
N ALA A 25 -5.15 4.46 8.75
CA ALA A 25 -4.58 5.78 9.04
C ALA A 25 -3.12 5.96 8.56
N GLY A 26 -2.49 4.93 8.02
CA GLY A 26 -1.14 5.01 7.47
C GLY A 26 -0.03 5.17 8.50
N LYS A 27 -0.25 4.76 9.73
CA LYS A 27 0.68 4.92 10.86
C LYS A 27 2.00 4.16 10.65
N GLY A 28 1.93 2.95 10.09
CA GLY A 28 3.10 2.12 9.86
C GLY A 28 4.08 2.77 8.86
N ALA A 29 3.57 3.28 7.75
CA ALA A 29 4.40 3.98 6.78
C ALA A 29 4.95 5.30 7.33
N ALA A 30 4.19 6.01 8.15
CA ALA A 30 4.63 7.26 8.76
C ALA A 30 5.77 7.05 9.76
N GLN A 31 5.88 5.87 10.36
CA GLN A 31 6.87 5.61 11.41
C GLN A 31 8.31 5.67 10.88
N ARG A 32 8.58 5.12 9.70
CA ARG A 32 9.94 5.01 9.14
C ARG A 32 10.08 5.59 7.74
N GLY A 33 8.97 5.88 7.09
CA GLY A 33 8.94 6.11 5.65
C GLY A 33 9.05 4.79 4.88
N ALA A 34 8.80 4.87 3.60
CA ALA A 34 8.90 3.75 2.68
C ALA A 34 9.24 4.26 1.28
N ARG A 35 9.10 3.44 0.25
CA ARG A 35 9.53 3.81 -1.10
C ARG A 35 8.92 5.13 -1.59
N TRP A 36 7.65 5.39 -1.26
CA TRP A 36 6.90 6.52 -1.81
C TRP A 36 6.52 7.57 -0.77
N ASN A 37 7.05 7.50 0.45
CA ASN A 37 6.79 8.51 1.47
C ASN A 37 7.97 8.70 2.41
N HIS A 38 8.11 9.91 2.94
CA HIS A 38 9.04 10.21 4.02
C HIS A 38 8.44 9.83 5.38
N ALA A 39 9.31 9.66 6.38
CA ALA A 39 8.87 9.50 7.76
C ALA A 39 8.01 10.70 8.18
N GLY A 40 6.94 10.45 8.92
CA GLY A 40 5.96 11.46 9.32
C GLY A 40 4.79 11.63 8.34
N GLU A 41 4.91 11.13 7.13
CA GLU A 41 3.83 11.18 6.14
C GLU A 41 2.97 9.92 6.23
N HIS A 42 1.66 10.10 6.43
CA HIS A 42 0.70 9.01 6.55
C HIS A 42 0.20 8.59 5.16
N VAL A 43 0.39 7.32 4.85
CA VAL A 43 -0.08 6.69 3.61
C VAL A 43 -0.29 5.20 3.85
N THR A 44 -1.33 4.64 3.26
CA THR A 44 -1.59 3.20 3.28
C THR A 44 -1.18 2.60 1.95
N TYR A 45 -0.39 1.53 2.01
CA TYR A 45 0.04 0.76 0.84
C TYR A 45 -0.85 -0.45 0.65
N ALA A 46 -1.32 -0.64 -0.56
CA ALA A 46 -2.09 -1.81 -0.97
C ALA A 46 -1.59 -2.33 -2.32
N ALA A 47 -2.05 -3.50 -2.72
CA ALA A 47 -1.71 -4.11 -4.00
C ALA A 47 -3.00 -4.50 -4.75
N THR A 48 -2.89 -4.64 -6.06
CA THR A 48 -4.02 -5.02 -6.92
C THR A 48 -4.35 -6.51 -6.84
N SER A 49 -3.45 -7.32 -6.28
CA SER A 49 -3.68 -8.76 -6.06
C SER A 49 -3.15 -9.21 -4.71
N ILE A 50 -3.68 -10.32 -4.22
CA ILE A 50 -3.21 -10.95 -2.97
C ILE A 50 -1.76 -11.40 -3.13
N SER A 51 -1.41 -11.98 -4.26
CA SER A 51 -0.05 -12.46 -4.52
C SER A 51 0.96 -11.31 -4.48
N LEU A 52 0.65 -10.17 -5.09
CA LEU A 52 1.51 -9.00 -5.05
C LEU A 52 1.64 -8.46 -3.62
N ALA A 53 0.55 -8.37 -2.87
CA ALA A 53 0.60 -7.95 -1.47
C ALA A 53 1.52 -8.86 -0.64
N ALA A 54 1.46 -10.16 -0.86
CA ALA A 54 2.31 -11.13 -0.19
C ALA A 54 3.80 -10.95 -0.56
N TRP A 55 4.12 -10.79 -1.84
CA TRP A 55 5.48 -10.54 -2.31
C TRP A 55 6.05 -9.24 -1.76
N GLU A 56 5.27 -8.17 -1.76
CA GLU A 56 5.71 -6.86 -1.27
C GLU A 56 6.10 -6.92 0.22
N THR A 57 5.31 -7.60 1.04
CA THR A 57 5.66 -7.75 2.45
C THR A 57 6.79 -8.75 2.67
N ARG A 58 6.83 -9.84 1.88
CA ARG A 58 7.91 -10.84 1.97
C ARG A 58 9.29 -10.24 1.66
N ALA A 59 9.34 -9.30 0.73
CA ALA A 59 10.58 -8.61 0.35
C ALA A 59 11.19 -7.78 1.50
N HIS A 60 10.40 -7.40 2.50
CA HIS A 60 10.90 -6.69 3.67
C HIS A 60 11.67 -7.59 4.64
N PHE A 61 11.56 -8.90 4.51
CA PHE A 61 12.27 -9.85 5.36
C PHE A 61 13.47 -10.42 4.61
N GLY A 62 14.64 -10.32 5.20
CA GLY A 62 15.85 -10.84 4.63
C GLY A 62 15.80 -12.36 4.42
N LYS A 63 16.61 -12.86 3.50
CA LYS A 63 16.77 -14.30 3.26
C LYS A 63 17.20 -14.99 4.55
N GLY A 64 16.47 -16.05 4.95
CA GLY A 64 16.73 -16.77 6.19
C GLY A 64 16.22 -16.08 7.46
N ALA A 65 15.57 -14.93 7.35
CA ALA A 65 14.97 -14.26 8.49
C ALA A 65 13.79 -15.05 9.05
N LYS A 66 13.58 -14.94 10.37
CA LYS A 66 12.38 -15.50 11.02
C LYS A 66 11.15 -14.74 10.54
N LEU A 67 10.18 -15.48 10.00
CA LEU A 67 8.95 -14.90 9.48
C LEU A 67 8.02 -14.48 10.64
N PRO A 68 7.33 -13.32 10.53
CA PRO A 68 6.49 -12.82 11.60
C PRO A 68 5.18 -13.62 11.76
N TRP A 69 4.65 -13.63 12.97
CA TRP A 69 3.42 -14.33 13.33
C TRP A 69 2.17 -13.44 13.27
N ASN A 70 2.33 -12.13 13.35
CA ASN A 70 1.27 -11.17 13.56
C ASN A 70 0.79 -10.52 12.26
N ARG A 71 0.83 -11.25 11.15
CA ARG A 71 0.39 -10.78 9.85
C ARG A 71 -1.01 -11.28 9.52
N PHE A 72 -1.80 -10.41 8.88
CA PHE A 72 -3.17 -10.68 8.47
C PHE A 72 -3.38 -10.22 7.04
N LEU A 73 -4.17 -11.01 6.31
CA LEU A 73 -4.67 -10.60 5.00
C LEU A 73 -5.84 -9.66 5.21
N VAL A 74 -5.73 -8.48 4.62
CA VAL A 74 -6.74 -7.42 4.69
C VAL A 74 -7.27 -7.15 3.29
N ARG A 75 -8.58 -7.18 3.12
CA ARG A 75 -9.26 -6.72 1.91
C ARG A 75 -9.62 -5.25 2.11
N ILE A 76 -9.32 -4.45 1.11
CA ILE A 76 -9.67 -3.03 1.08
C ILE A 76 -10.68 -2.84 -0.04
N ASP A 77 -11.88 -2.41 0.31
CA ASP A 77 -12.97 -2.19 -0.63
C ASP A 77 -13.04 -0.69 -0.98
N VAL A 78 -12.81 -0.40 -2.26
CA VAL A 78 -12.80 0.96 -2.80
C VAL A 78 -14.04 1.15 -3.67
N PRO A 79 -14.90 2.15 -3.39
CA PRO A 79 -16.03 2.45 -4.27
C PRO A 79 -15.56 2.74 -5.71
N ASP A 80 -16.36 2.33 -6.67
CA ASP A 80 -16.03 2.44 -8.10
C ASP A 80 -15.73 3.90 -8.51
N GLU A 81 -16.50 4.85 -7.99
CA GLU A 81 -16.29 6.28 -8.25
C GLU A 81 -14.97 6.80 -7.69
N VAL A 82 -14.51 6.29 -6.55
CA VAL A 82 -13.21 6.66 -5.97
C VAL A 82 -12.08 6.03 -6.79
N TRP A 83 -12.25 4.79 -7.19
CA TRP A 83 -11.30 4.10 -8.07
C TRP A 83 -11.14 4.81 -9.42
N ALA A 84 -12.24 5.30 -9.98
CA ALA A 84 -12.24 5.98 -11.27
C ALA A 84 -11.42 7.28 -11.27
N THR A 85 -11.32 7.96 -10.13
CA THR A 85 -10.55 9.23 -10.00
C THR A 85 -9.09 9.05 -9.65
N ARG A 86 -8.60 7.81 -9.48
CA ARG A 86 -7.20 7.57 -9.12
C ARG A 86 -6.23 8.19 -10.11
N GLU A 87 -5.14 8.70 -9.60
CA GLU A 87 -3.97 9.01 -10.41
C GLU A 87 -3.16 7.75 -10.68
N THR A 88 -2.54 7.70 -11.84
CA THR A 88 -1.58 6.66 -12.21
C THR A 88 -0.27 7.32 -12.55
N MET A 89 0.82 6.84 -11.93
CA MET A 89 2.15 7.36 -12.22
C MET A 89 2.50 7.13 -13.68
N LEU A 90 3.03 8.17 -14.33
CA LEU A 90 3.48 8.09 -15.71
C LEU A 90 4.58 7.05 -15.87
N ARG A 91 4.56 6.34 -16.99
CA ARG A 91 5.60 5.37 -17.34
C ARG A 91 6.39 5.88 -18.54
N PRO A 92 7.74 5.82 -18.48
CA PRO A 92 8.54 5.30 -17.38
C PRO A 92 8.52 6.22 -16.16
N PRO A 93 8.59 5.66 -14.93
CA PRO A 93 8.73 6.47 -13.72
C PRO A 93 10.08 7.22 -13.70
N PRO A 94 10.25 8.19 -12.79
CA PRO A 94 11.52 8.90 -12.67
C PRO A 94 12.71 7.95 -12.47
N VAL A 95 13.83 8.24 -13.11
CA VAL A 95 15.05 7.43 -13.00
C VAL A 95 15.46 7.29 -11.53
N GLY A 96 15.70 6.05 -11.09
CA GLY A 96 16.06 5.74 -9.70
C GLY A 96 14.88 5.35 -8.80
N TRP A 97 13.65 5.37 -9.31
CA TRP A 97 12.47 4.99 -8.53
C TRP A 97 12.53 3.57 -7.95
N ASP A 98 13.20 2.67 -8.65
CA ASP A 98 13.33 1.24 -8.31
C ASP A 98 14.63 0.90 -7.56
N ALA A 99 15.36 1.89 -7.11
CA ALA A 99 16.61 1.69 -6.36
C ALA A 99 16.38 0.80 -5.11
N ILE A 100 17.37 -0.07 -4.83
CA ILE A 100 17.36 -0.94 -3.65
C ILE A 100 18.67 -0.67 -2.86
N PRO A 101 18.57 -0.12 -1.63
CA PRO A 101 17.36 0.33 -0.95
C PRO A 101 16.73 1.55 -1.66
N GLU A 102 15.49 1.86 -1.29
CA GLU A 102 14.75 2.99 -1.85
C GLU A 102 15.49 4.32 -1.62
N CYS A 103 15.38 5.21 -2.60
CA CYS A 103 16.04 6.50 -2.59
C CYS A 103 15.05 7.67 -2.56
N LEU A 104 15.59 8.90 -2.55
CA LEU A 104 14.78 10.11 -2.45
C LEU A 104 13.88 10.36 -3.67
N VAL A 105 14.21 9.83 -4.83
CA VAL A 105 13.44 10.06 -6.08
C VAL A 105 12.00 9.60 -5.95
N SER A 106 11.79 8.33 -5.56
CA SER A 106 10.45 7.78 -5.38
C SER A 106 9.72 8.42 -4.19
N ARG A 107 10.43 8.67 -3.09
CA ARG A 107 9.85 9.36 -1.93
C ARG A 107 9.36 10.75 -2.28
N ALA A 108 10.14 11.52 -3.03
CA ALA A 108 9.75 12.87 -3.47
C ALA A 108 8.48 12.84 -4.35
N ALA A 109 8.37 11.87 -5.24
CA ALA A 109 7.18 11.72 -6.08
C ALA A 109 5.93 11.43 -5.26
N GLY A 110 6.00 10.52 -4.30
CA GLY A 110 4.89 10.21 -3.40
C GLY A 110 4.53 11.36 -2.48
N SER A 111 5.53 12.04 -1.92
CA SER A 111 5.32 13.23 -1.07
C SER A 111 4.61 14.36 -1.82
N LYS A 112 4.97 14.57 -3.07
CA LYS A 112 4.34 15.58 -3.93
C LYS A 112 2.85 15.27 -4.14
N TRP A 113 2.52 14.02 -4.41
CA TRP A 113 1.12 13.58 -4.54
C TRP A 113 0.36 13.74 -3.22
N LEU A 114 0.94 13.31 -2.09
CA LEU A 114 0.32 13.46 -0.76
C LEU A 114 0.03 14.94 -0.44
N ALA A 115 1.00 15.81 -0.70
CA ALA A 115 0.86 17.25 -0.44
C ALA A 115 -0.19 17.90 -1.35
N ALA A 116 -0.29 17.50 -2.60
CA ALA A 116 -1.28 18.01 -3.54
C ALA A 116 -2.71 17.64 -3.12
N GLY A 117 -2.91 16.44 -2.58
CA GLY A 117 -4.22 15.99 -2.06
C GLY A 117 -5.34 15.96 -3.10
N SER A 118 -5.01 15.86 -4.39
CA SER A 118 -5.99 15.94 -5.48
C SER A 118 -6.79 14.66 -5.65
N THR A 119 -6.23 13.50 -5.30
CA THR A 119 -6.89 12.20 -5.38
C THR A 119 -6.64 11.37 -4.13
N ALA A 120 -7.57 10.47 -3.83
CA ALA A 120 -7.39 9.54 -2.71
C ALA A 120 -6.38 8.43 -3.01
N LEU A 121 -6.18 8.10 -4.28
CA LEU A 121 -5.40 6.95 -4.72
C LEU A 121 -4.35 7.37 -5.76
N LEU A 122 -3.16 6.77 -5.64
CA LEU A 122 -2.10 6.82 -6.64
C LEU A 122 -1.65 5.40 -6.96
N ALA A 123 -1.77 5.00 -8.22
CA ALA A 123 -1.21 3.75 -8.72
C ALA A 123 0.27 3.95 -9.08
N VAL A 124 1.14 3.12 -8.51
CA VAL A 124 2.58 3.13 -8.75
C VAL A 124 3.05 1.73 -9.15
N PRO A 125 4.08 1.59 -9.99
CA PRO A 125 4.57 0.28 -10.35
C PRO A 125 5.21 -0.42 -9.16
N SER A 126 5.07 -1.75 -9.11
CA SER A 126 5.82 -2.58 -8.17
C SER A 126 7.27 -2.74 -8.64
N VAL A 127 8.22 -2.65 -7.71
CA VAL A 127 9.63 -2.98 -8.01
C VAL A 127 9.83 -4.47 -8.21
N ILE A 128 8.99 -5.30 -7.60
CA ILE A 128 9.09 -6.76 -7.67
C ILE A 128 8.49 -7.28 -8.99
N VAL A 129 7.31 -6.77 -9.35
CA VAL A 129 6.60 -7.13 -10.58
C VAL A 129 6.22 -5.83 -11.28
N ASN A 130 7.07 -5.37 -12.19
CA ASN A 130 6.94 -4.03 -12.78
C ASN A 130 5.65 -3.82 -13.57
N GLU A 131 5.02 -4.89 -14.05
CA GLU A 131 3.78 -4.87 -14.82
C GLU A 131 2.54 -4.72 -13.92
N GLU A 132 2.69 -4.90 -12.61
CA GLU A 132 1.61 -4.78 -11.64
C GLU A 132 1.77 -3.53 -10.79
N ASP A 133 0.64 -3.02 -10.28
CA ASP A 133 0.62 -1.79 -9.51
C ASP A 133 0.42 -2.04 -8.02
N ASN A 134 1.16 -1.30 -7.23
CA ASN A 134 0.80 -0.98 -5.85
C ASN A 134 -0.07 0.27 -5.85
N ILE A 135 -0.97 0.37 -4.89
CA ILE A 135 -1.88 1.50 -4.73
C ILE A 135 -1.58 2.20 -3.41
N LEU A 136 -1.26 3.47 -3.51
CA LEU A 136 -1.12 4.34 -2.35
C LEU A 136 -2.47 4.96 -2.03
N ILE A 137 -2.85 4.96 -0.76
CA ILE A 137 -4.10 5.55 -0.28
C ILE A 137 -3.75 6.69 0.67
N ASN A 138 -4.22 7.90 0.32
CA ASN A 138 -4.03 9.07 1.16
C ASN A 138 -5.14 9.16 2.21
N PRO A 139 -4.88 8.84 3.48
CA PRO A 139 -5.92 8.86 4.50
C PRO A 139 -6.47 10.25 4.81
N ALA A 140 -5.77 11.31 4.43
CA ALA A 140 -6.21 12.69 4.62
C ALA A 140 -7.18 13.18 3.54
N HIS A 141 -7.31 12.45 2.41
CA HIS A 141 -8.24 12.82 1.36
C HIS A 141 -9.69 12.55 1.79
N ALA A 142 -10.63 13.43 1.41
CA ALA A 142 -12.04 13.29 1.78
C ALA A 142 -12.64 11.94 1.33
N ASP A 143 -12.28 11.45 0.15
CA ASP A 143 -12.79 10.17 -0.37
C ASP A 143 -12.29 8.95 0.39
N ALA A 144 -11.22 9.08 1.17
CA ALA A 144 -10.69 7.98 1.97
C ALA A 144 -11.70 7.46 3.01
N GLN A 145 -12.62 8.32 3.49
CA GLN A 145 -13.69 7.91 4.41
C GLN A 145 -14.64 6.86 3.82
N HIS A 146 -14.71 6.74 2.50
CA HIS A 146 -15.56 5.77 1.80
C HIS A 146 -14.83 4.44 1.51
N ILE A 147 -13.55 4.37 1.79
CA ILE A 147 -12.73 3.17 1.63
C ILE A 147 -12.77 2.38 2.93
N THR A 148 -13.10 1.09 2.86
CA THR A 148 -13.22 0.24 4.04
C THR A 148 -12.23 -0.90 3.99
N ALA A 149 -11.75 -1.33 5.16
CA ALA A 149 -10.82 -2.44 5.29
C ALA A 149 -11.42 -3.54 6.16
N THR A 150 -11.22 -4.78 5.75
CA THR A 150 -11.71 -5.97 6.47
C THR A 150 -10.56 -6.93 6.68
N LYS A 151 -10.25 -7.24 7.93
CA LYS A 151 -9.29 -8.28 8.29
C LYS A 151 -9.93 -9.65 8.02
N LEU A 152 -9.38 -10.42 7.08
CA LEU A 152 -9.97 -11.69 6.64
C LEU A 152 -9.46 -12.88 7.42
N ARG A 153 -8.14 -13.02 7.55
CA ARG A 153 -7.51 -14.17 8.20
C ARG A 153 -6.06 -13.87 8.54
N ARG A 154 -5.49 -14.70 9.41
CA ARG A 154 -4.04 -14.71 9.60
C ARG A 154 -3.36 -15.11 8.29
N PHE A 155 -2.26 -14.40 7.96
CA PHE A 155 -1.42 -14.72 6.82
C PHE A 155 -0.15 -15.41 7.30
N VAL A 156 0.09 -16.62 6.80
CA VAL A 156 1.28 -17.41 7.10
C VAL A 156 2.12 -17.50 5.83
N TYR A 157 3.37 -17.04 5.92
CA TYR A 157 4.28 -17.12 4.79
C TYR A 157 4.75 -18.54 4.56
N ASP A 158 4.80 -18.94 3.29
CA ASP A 158 5.42 -20.20 2.91
C ASP A 158 6.94 -20.07 3.11
N PRO A 159 7.59 -20.98 3.86
CA PRO A 159 9.02 -20.87 4.14
C PRO A 159 9.92 -21.09 2.91
N ARG A 160 9.37 -21.56 1.80
CA ARG A 160 10.11 -21.77 0.55
C ARG A 160 10.32 -20.48 -0.26
N VAL A 161 9.57 -19.45 0.01
CA VAL A 161 9.65 -18.15 -0.68
C VAL A 161 10.07 -17.02 0.23
#